data_98cf0ef1862c4b65322846c7fcf45df5
#
_entry.id   98cf0ef1862c4b65322846c7fcf45df5
#
_cell.length_a   1.000
_cell.length_b   1.000
_cell.length_c   1.000
_cell.angle_alpha   90.00
_cell.angle_beta   90.00
_cell.angle_gamma   90.00
#
_symmetry.space_group_name_H-M   'P 1'
#
loop_
_entity.id
_entity.type
_entity.pdbx_description
1 polymer ?
#
loop_
_entity_poly.entity_id
_entity_poly.type
_entity_poly.pdbx_seq_one_letter_code
_entity_poly.pdbx_strand_id
1 'polypeptide(L)'
;MYRKAAALAAIGFTVLGIASPVRAETPATATGTATAAGTATAAGTGADTATVTIDAAHPAGRLAADAVGLSFEMRELGIGNLDPAKGNMTRLMRTLGASNLRIGGNTLDRDTLWVPAGQPPPDPKPDWVQDIVTPGDIKRLRGLLDATGWKAEVGVNVGRWDPALAADQVRAMDRILGRRLVAVECGNEPDQWEGKALRPAGYAYPQYHADWAACADVVGHDRIAGPDTAGTSSSWASSLAADEHDRMVMLTVHQYASGPDLTIDRMLSAAQITAQLGAVAGNLAAARANGLPMRVDEANSAYSGGVDGVSNKYASALWVIDYGLSMARAGLAGVNIHGGLGVCNDPIWNGKFQRYTPICASNKAYELAQQYRVMPIYYGIWMARQLGPGRFLPVTLDTDRNISAYAIKGDDGRTRIALVQKDGVPVDVTLSVGGRNRPASVLAMTGAGLDQETTAVQGATVDASGGFRPVPSTARVVGGRLTLSVGAASAVVVTL
;
A
#
# COMPACT_ATOMS: atom_id res chain seq x y z
N MET A 1 -59.87 12.21 6.81
CA MET A 1 -60.70 11.11 6.28
C MET A 1 -59.81 10.26 5.35
N TYR A 2 -59.96 8.98 5.48
CA TYR A 2 -59.34 7.83 4.80
C TYR A 2 -58.00 7.34 5.32
N ARG A 3 -58.12 6.41 6.32
CA ARG A 3 -57.17 5.35 6.65
C ARG A 3 -57.32 4.24 5.60
N LYS A 4 -56.22 3.70 5.13
CA LYS A 4 -56.19 2.33 4.58
C LYS A 4 -55.13 1.51 5.33
N ALA A 5 -55.60 0.49 6.00
CA ALA A 5 -54.84 -0.58 6.60
C ALA A 5 -54.44 -1.60 5.51
N ALA A 6 -53.27 -2.12 5.55
CA ALA A 6 -52.87 -3.30 4.77
C ALA A 6 -52.45 -4.41 5.74
N ALA A 7 -53.05 -5.57 5.55
CA ALA A 7 -52.91 -6.76 6.39
C ALA A 7 -51.63 -7.52 6.06
N LEU A 8 -50.92 -8.00 7.10
CA LEU A 8 -49.87 -9.00 6.98
C LEU A 8 -50.50 -10.41 6.91
N ALA A 9 -50.10 -11.17 5.90
CA ALA A 9 -50.33 -12.61 5.85
C ALA A 9 -49.04 -13.33 6.24
N ALA A 10 -49.06 -14.05 7.36
CA ALA A 10 -47.97 -14.94 7.78
C ALA A 10 -48.19 -16.32 7.17
N ILE A 11 -47.20 -16.81 6.42
CA ILE A 11 -47.14 -18.20 5.96
C ILE A 11 -46.10 -18.92 6.79
N GLY A 12 -46.57 -19.83 7.64
CA GLY A 12 -45.71 -20.72 8.42
C GLY A 12 -45.28 -21.91 7.56
N PHE A 13 -43.98 -22.20 7.55
CA PHE A 13 -43.45 -23.48 7.07
C PHE A 13 -42.89 -24.27 8.25
N THR A 14 -43.52 -25.41 8.51
CA THR A 14 -43.06 -26.41 9.46
C THR A 14 -42.05 -27.34 8.76
N VAL A 15 -40.81 -27.37 9.21
CA VAL A 15 -39.79 -28.34 8.73
C VAL A 15 -39.62 -29.40 9.84
N LEU A 16 -40.01 -30.64 9.52
CA LEU A 16 -39.69 -31.79 10.32
C LEU A 16 -38.19 -32.11 10.25
N GLY A 17 -37.54 -32.12 11.39
CA GLY A 17 -36.16 -32.57 11.49
C GLY A 17 -36.08 -34.11 11.56
N ILE A 18 -35.22 -34.71 10.74
CA ILE A 18 -34.76 -36.08 10.90
C ILE A 18 -33.29 -36.01 11.35
N ALA A 19 -33.06 -36.41 12.60
CA ALA A 19 -31.72 -36.55 13.16
C ALA A 19 -31.17 -37.95 12.82
N SER A 20 -29.99 -37.99 12.19
CA SER A 20 -29.17 -39.22 12.10
C SER A 20 -27.93 -39.07 12.98
N PRO A 21 -27.48 -40.12 13.66
CA PRO A 21 -26.41 -40.04 14.64
C PRO A 21 -25.03 -40.01 13.96
N VAL A 22 -24.20 -39.05 14.38
CA VAL A 22 -22.79 -38.99 14.05
C VAL A 22 -22.00 -39.95 14.89
N ARG A 23 -21.36 -40.91 14.28
CA ARG A 23 -20.37 -41.79 14.91
C ARG A 23 -19.06 -41.05 15.09
N ALA A 24 -18.53 -41.04 16.30
CA ALA A 24 -17.20 -40.55 16.62
C ALA A 24 -16.14 -41.53 16.11
N GLU A 25 -15.25 -41.07 15.28
CA GLU A 25 -14.02 -41.81 14.91
C GLU A 25 -12.84 -41.23 15.69
N THR A 26 -12.12 -42.08 16.37
CA THR A 26 -10.88 -41.85 17.10
C THR A 26 -9.71 -41.62 16.12
N PRO A 27 -8.76 -40.72 16.41
CA PRO A 27 -7.61 -40.51 15.52
C PRO A 27 -6.59 -41.66 15.69
N ALA A 28 -6.25 -42.27 14.59
CA ALA A 28 -5.15 -43.22 14.47
C ALA A 28 -3.80 -42.48 14.37
N THR A 29 -2.90 -42.79 15.29
CA THR A 29 -1.48 -42.44 15.25
C THR A 29 -0.79 -43.19 14.11
N ALA A 30 -0.34 -42.46 13.07
CA ALA A 30 0.53 -43.01 12.03
C ALA A 30 1.95 -42.57 12.27
N THR A 31 2.75 -43.47 12.80
CA THR A 31 4.25 -43.42 12.71
C THR A 31 4.63 -43.91 11.33
N GLY A 32 5.04 -43.00 10.47
CA GLY A 32 5.58 -43.28 9.13
C GLY A 32 7.03 -42.87 9.03
N THR A 33 7.88 -43.86 8.94
CA THR A 33 9.32 -43.80 8.64
C THR A 33 9.58 -43.15 7.29
N ALA A 34 10.48 -42.17 7.26
CA ALA A 34 11.02 -41.58 6.04
C ALA A 34 11.81 -42.63 5.24
N THR A 35 11.38 -42.91 4.05
CA THR A 35 12.18 -43.66 3.05
C THR A 35 12.67 -42.69 1.95
N ALA A 36 13.92 -42.85 1.64
CA ALA A 36 14.72 -42.00 0.75
C ALA A 36 14.26 -42.04 -0.71
N ALA A 37 14.48 -40.90 -1.34
CA ALA A 37 14.67 -40.61 -2.75
C ALA A 37 14.57 -41.75 -3.77
N GLY A 38 13.48 -41.75 -4.51
CA GLY A 38 13.43 -42.34 -5.85
C GLY A 38 13.76 -41.25 -6.88
N THR A 39 14.87 -41.40 -7.59
CA THR A 39 15.18 -40.63 -8.80
C THR A 39 14.19 -41.00 -9.91
N ALA A 40 13.16 -40.16 -10.07
CA ALA A 40 12.33 -40.19 -11.27
C ALA A 40 13.04 -39.33 -12.33
N THR A 41 13.64 -39.94 -13.31
CA THR A 41 14.02 -39.34 -14.58
C THR A 41 12.75 -38.91 -15.30
N ALA A 42 12.35 -37.65 -15.16
CA ALA A 42 11.34 -37.03 -15.99
C ALA A 42 11.98 -36.68 -17.34
N ALA A 43 11.37 -37.16 -18.42
CA ALA A 43 11.68 -36.78 -19.79
C ALA A 43 11.56 -35.26 -19.94
N GLY A 44 12.60 -34.61 -20.49
CA GLY A 44 12.72 -33.18 -20.59
C GLY A 44 11.66 -32.53 -21.47
N THR A 45 10.77 -31.77 -20.85
CA THR A 45 10.30 -30.52 -21.41
C THR A 45 11.33 -29.49 -21.01
N GLY A 46 11.97 -28.81 -21.99
CA GLY A 46 12.99 -27.82 -21.70
C GLY A 46 12.49 -26.85 -20.63
N ALA A 47 13.22 -26.72 -19.52
CA ALA A 47 12.86 -25.79 -18.47
C ALA A 47 12.83 -24.38 -19.07
N ASP A 48 11.75 -23.65 -18.80
CA ASP A 48 11.68 -22.25 -19.16
C ASP A 48 12.84 -21.51 -18.51
N THR A 49 13.57 -20.76 -19.31
CA THR A 49 14.79 -20.09 -18.84
C THR A 49 14.68 -18.57 -18.96
N ALA A 50 15.38 -17.88 -18.08
CA ALA A 50 15.56 -16.43 -18.15
C ALA A 50 17.02 -16.08 -17.85
N THR A 51 17.55 -15.10 -18.56
CA THR A 51 18.87 -14.53 -18.27
C THR A 51 18.72 -13.08 -17.82
N VAL A 52 19.29 -12.77 -16.68
CA VAL A 52 19.32 -11.41 -16.11
C VAL A 52 20.76 -10.93 -16.10
N THR A 53 21.04 -9.89 -16.88
CA THR A 53 22.34 -9.23 -16.91
C THR A 53 22.27 -7.90 -16.18
N ILE A 54 23.20 -7.66 -15.24
CA ILE A 54 23.21 -6.45 -14.41
C ILE A 54 24.41 -5.60 -14.80
N ASP A 55 24.13 -4.35 -15.20
CA ASP A 55 25.17 -3.35 -15.44
C ASP A 55 25.51 -2.61 -14.14
N ALA A 56 26.54 -3.08 -13.46
CA ALA A 56 27.00 -2.48 -12.21
C ALA A 56 27.84 -1.21 -12.42
N ALA A 57 28.25 -0.92 -13.65
CA ALA A 57 29.12 0.23 -13.98
C ALA A 57 28.32 1.56 -14.12
N HIS A 58 27.04 1.50 -14.47
CA HIS A 58 26.21 2.67 -14.76
C HIS A 58 24.97 2.78 -13.85
N PRO A 59 25.15 2.96 -12.52
CA PRO A 59 24.00 3.12 -11.63
C PRO A 59 23.15 4.34 -12.02
N ALA A 60 21.84 4.17 -12.03
CA ALA A 60 20.88 5.21 -12.40
C ALA A 60 19.72 5.29 -11.39
N GLY A 61 19.23 6.51 -11.12
CA GLY A 61 18.12 6.70 -10.21
C GLY A 61 18.42 6.24 -8.77
N ARG A 62 17.46 6.41 -7.88
CA ARG A 62 17.59 6.05 -6.46
C ARG A 62 16.33 5.37 -5.96
N LEU A 63 16.47 4.29 -5.22
CA LEU A 63 15.45 3.72 -4.38
C LEU A 63 15.58 4.34 -2.98
N ALA A 64 14.60 5.14 -2.57
CA ALA A 64 14.56 5.73 -1.25
C ALA A 64 14.18 4.69 -0.18
N ALA A 65 14.57 4.93 1.07
CA ALA A 65 14.23 4.05 2.18
C ALA A 65 12.70 3.98 2.42
N ASP A 66 11.96 5.01 2.04
CA ASP A 66 10.53 5.17 2.18
C ASP A 66 9.77 5.09 0.83
N ALA A 67 10.39 4.46 -0.17
CA ALA A 67 9.80 4.35 -1.51
C ALA A 67 8.45 3.62 -1.55
N VAL A 68 8.17 2.75 -0.58
CA VAL A 68 6.84 2.13 -0.43
C VAL A 68 6.36 2.35 1.00
N GLY A 69 5.31 3.14 1.14
CA GLY A 69 4.67 3.51 2.39
C GLY A 69 3.23 3.02 2.49
N LEU A 70 2.50 3.55 3.47
CA LEU A 70 1.09 3.28 3.70
C LEU A 70 0.27 4.58 3.64
N SER A 71 -1.00 4.47 3.27
CA SER A 71 -1.98 5.56 3.32
C SER A 71 -3.25 5.09 4.01
N PHE A 72 -3.78 5.91 4.92
CA PHE A 72 -5.03 5.66 5.62
C PHE A 72 -5.94 6.88 5.59
N GLU A 73 -7.24 6.63 5.76
CA GLU A 73 -8.26 7.66 5.92
C GLU A 73 -8.04 8.48 7.20
N MET A 74 -8.37 9.79 7.19
CA MET A 74 -8.27 10.66 8.37
C MET A 74 -9.09 10.14 9.55
N ARG A 75 -10.23 9.49 9.29
CA ARG A 75 -11.06 8.88 10.34
C ARG A 75 -10.29 7.89 11.22
N GLU A 76 -9.26 7.22 10.70
CA GLU A 76 -8.48 6.23 11.48
C GLU A 76 -7.78 6.87 12.68
N LEU A 77 -7.48 8.17 12.62
CA LEU A 77 -7.07 8.96 13.78
C LEU A 77 -8.23 9.18 14.76
N GLY A 78 -9.38 9.68 14.25
CA GLY A 78 -10.53 10.07 15.08
C GLY A 78 -11.12 8.89 15.87
N ILE A 79 -11.19 7.70 15.26
CA ILE A 79 -11.66 6.48 15.94
C ILE A 79 -10.55 5.78 16.77
N GLY A 80 -9.33 6.32 16.77
CA GLY A 80 -8.22 5.88 17.62
C GLY A 80 -7.53 4.59 17.17
N ASN A 81 -7.64 4.19 15.90
CA ASN A 81 -7.06 2.95 15.36
C ASN A 81 -5.53 2.98 15.23
N LEU A 82 -4.92 4.14 15.41
CA LEU A 82 -3.46 4.35 15.35
C LEU A 82 -2.85 4.62 16.74
N ASP A 83 -3.44 4.05 17.79
CA ASP A 83 -2.95 4.17 19.16
C ASP A 83 -1.80 3.18 19.43
N PRO A 84 -0.56 3.66 19.67
CA PRO A 84 0.59 2.78 19.90
C PRO A 84 0.51 1.96 21.20
N ALA A 85 -0.37 2.35 22.13
CA ALA A 85 -0.57 1.65 23.40
C ALA A 85 -1.52 0.45 23.26
N LYS A 86 -2.17 0.29 22.09
CA LYS A 86 -3.16 -0.79 21.86
C LYS A 86 -2.69 -1.75 20.78
N GLY A 87 -3.16 -2.99 20.89
CA GLY A 87 -3.04 -4.00 19.86
C GLY A 87 -1.62 -4.26 19.34
N ASN A 88 -1.52 -4.51 18.04
CA ASN A 88 -0.26 -4.94 17.40
C ASN A 88 0.22 -4.02 16.25
N MET A 89 -0.46 -2.91 15.93
CA MET A 89 -0.11 -2.00 14.83
C MET A 89 1.34 -1.53 14.88
N THR A 90 1.82 -1.14 16.06
CA THR A 90 3.21 -0.72 16.25
C THR A 90 4.19 -1.80 15.79
N ARG A 91 3.91 -3.07 16.08
CA ARG A 91 4.79 -4.17 15.69
C ARG A 91 4.69 -4.47 14.20
N LEU A 92 3.50 -4.44 13.62
CA LEU A 92 3.30 -4.59 12.17
C LEU A 92 4.08 -3.51 11.40
N MET A 93 3.98 -2.25 11.80
CA MET A 93 4.72 -1.16 11.14
C MET A 93 6.25 -1.29 11.34
N ARG A 94 6.72 -1.73 12.52
CA ARG A 94 8.15 -2.03 12.74
C ARG A 94 8.64 -3.17 11.84
N THR A 95 7.82 -4.18 11.63
CA THR A 95 8.14 -5.33 10.76
C THR A 95 8.31 -4.88 9.31
N LEU A 96 7.50 -3.93 8.83
CA LEU A 96 7.72 -3.30 7.51
C LEU A 96 8.99 -2.46 7.48
N GLY A 97 9.43 -1.92 8.63
CA GLY A 97 10.52 -0.95 8.72
C GLY A 97 10.05 0.49 8.54
N ALA A 98 10.88 1.47 8.91
CA ALA A 98 10.55 2.90 8.85
C ALA A 98 10.25 3.36 7.43
N SER A 99 9.14 4.10 7.24
CA SER A 99 8.68 4.59 5.94
C SER A 99 7.83 5.86 6.09
N ASN A 100 7.09 6.18 5.04
CA ASN A 100 6.13 7.27 4.96
C ASN A 100 4.71 6.76 5.23
N LEU A 101 3.94 7.47 6.06
CA LEU A 101 2.55 7.23 6.36
C LEU A 101 1.74 8.46 5.95
N ARG A 102 0.88 8.32 4.98
CA ARG A 102 -0.07 9.36 4.60
C ARG A 102 -1.37 9.18 5.40
N ILE A 103 -1.90 10.27 5.94
CA ILE A 103 -3.21 10.34 6.63
C ILE A 103 -4.05 11.41 5.94
N GLY A 104 -5.03 10.98 5.17
CA GLY A 104 -5.88 11.85 4.36
C GLY A 104 -7.16 11.14 3.94
N GLY A 105 -7.30 10.85 2.66
CA GLY A 105 -8.42 10.09 2.10
C GLY A 105 -9.73 10.85 2.06
N ASN A 106 -10.77 10.18 1.59
CA ASN A 106 -12.09 10.79 1.37
C ASN A 106 -12.76 11.31 2.64
N THR A 107 -12.46 10.73 3.80
CA THR A 107 -13.04 11.15 5.08
C THR A 107 -12.48 12.48 5.57
N LEU A 108 -11.33 12.91 5.08
CA LEU A 108 -10.73 14.19 5.43
C LEU A 108 -11.69 15.34 5.21
N ASP A 109 -12.14 15.52 3.96
CA ASP A 109 -12.95 16.69 3.54
C ASP A 109 -14.44 16.51 3.78
N ARG A 110 -14.91 15.26 3.85
CA ARG A 110 -16.33 14.96 3.88
C ARG A 110 -16.90 14.82 5.27
N ASP A 111 -16.15 14.15 6.14
CA ASP A 111 -16.73 13.55 7.34
C ASP A 111 -15.97 13.89 8.64
N THR A 112 -14.76 14.48 8.55
CA THR A 112 -13.90 14.70 9.72
C THR A 112 -13.85 16.17 10.13
N LEU A 113 -14.17 16.43 11.42
CA LEU A 113 -14.06 17.73 12.05
C LEU A 113 -12.83 17.77 12.98
N TRP A 114 -12.02 18.81 12.85
CA TRP A 114 -11.00 19.15 13.85
C TRP A 114 -11.63 19.86 15.04
N VAL A 115 -11.30 19.40 16.27
CA VAL A 115 -11.72 20.07 17.51
C VAL A 115 -10.47 20.48 18.31
N PRO A 116 -10.25 21.79 18.54
CA PRO A 116 -9.12 22.30 19.29
C PRO A 116 -9.05 21.81 20.75
N ALA A 117 -7.85 21.85 21.33
CA ALA A 117 -7.64 21.46 22.72
C ALA A 117 -8.51 22.27 23.70
N GLY A 118 -9.19 21.58 24.60
CA GLY A 118 -10.02 22.20 25.63
C GLY A 118 -11.38 22.72 25.15
N GLN A 119 -11.70 22.53 23.88
CA GLN A 119 -13.03 22.81 23.35
C GLN A 119 -13.87 21.53 23.34
N PRO A 120 -15.17 21.59 23.71
CA PRO A 120 -16.08 20.50 23.47
C PRO A 120 -16.39 20.38 21.97
N PRO A 121 -16.74 19.19 21.48
CA PRO A 121 -17.35 19.06 20.18
C PRO A 121 -18.61 19.92 20.06
N PRO A 122 -18.96 20.41 18.86
CA PRO A 122 -20.18 21.17 18.68
C PRO A 122 -21.41 20.33 19.05
N ASP A 123 -22.38 20.97 19.72
CA ASP A 123 -23.66 20.38 20.08
C ASP A 123 -24.78 21.38 19.67
N PRO A 124 -25.65 21.03 18.69
CA PRO A 124 -25.67 19.77 17.96
C PRO A 124 -24.45 19.60 17.02
N LYS A 125 -23.99 18.35 16.86
CA LYS A 125 -22.96 18.01 15.89
C LYS A 125 -23.50 18.22 14.46
N PRO A 126 -22.77 18.92 13.57
CA PRO A 126 -23.20 19.09 12.18
C PRO A 126 -23.44 17.73 11.49
N ASP A 127 -24.47 17.64 10.66
CA ASP A 127 -24.91 16.39 10.02
C ASP A 127 -23.82 15.72 9.18
N TRP A 128 -22.90 16.51 8.62
CA TRP A 128 -21.79 15.99 7.82
C TRP A 128 -20.65 15.38 8.66
N VAL A 129 -20.57 15.69 9.97
CA VAL A 129 -19.49 15.20 10.83
C VAL A 129 -19.78 13.79 11.28
N GLN A 130 -18.95 12.84 10.87
CA GLN A 130 -18.99 11.45 11.36
C GLN A 130 -17.89 11.21 12.40
N ASP A 131 -16.69 11.73 12.12
CA ASP A 131 -15.51 11.52 12.94
C ASP A 131 -14.94 12.87 13.42
N ILE A 132 -14.34 12.86 14.62
CA ILE A 132 -13.69 14.01 15.22
C ILE A 132 -12.22 13.69 15.45
N VAL A 133 -11.35 14.61 15.05
CA VAL A 133 -9.91 14.55 15.31
C VAL A 133 -9.51 15.69 16.23
N THR A 134 -8.66 15.39 17.20
CA THR A 134 -8.22 16.31 18.26
C THR A 134 -6.70 16.31 18.39
N PRO A 135 -6.08 17.25 19.11
CA PRO A 135 -4.66 17.17 19.47
C PRO A 135 -4.28 15.89 20.21
N GLY A 136 -5.23 15.23 20.88
CA GLY A 136 -5.02 13.94 21.53
C GLY A 136 -4.71 12.83 20.51
N ASP A 137 -5.38 12.86 19.35
CA ASP A 137 -5.17 11.90 18.26
C ASP A 137 -3.81 12.12 17.60
N ILE A 138 -3.44 13.37 17.39
CA ILE A 138 -2.10 13.72 16.88
C ILE A 138 -0.99 13.28 17.85
N LYS A 139 -1.22 13.33 19.18
CA LYS A 139 -0.26 12.78 20.16
C LYS A 139 -0.16 11.25 20.06
N ARG A 140 -1.27 10.53 19.85
CA ARG A 140 -1.24 9.08 19.59
C ARG A 140 -0.46 8.75 18.32
N LEU A 141 -0.75 9.47 17.23
CA LEU A 141 0.02 9.36 15.98
C LEU A 141 1.51 9.59 16.22
N ARG A 142 1.88 10.65 16.94
CA ARG A 142 3.28 10.93 17.30
C ARG A 142 3.92 9.74 18.03
N GLY A 143 3.24 9.18 19.01
CA GLY A 143 3.71 8.00 19.75
C GLY A 143 3.96 6.81 18.82
N LEU A 144 3.06 6.56 17.87
CA LEU A 144 3.22 5.51 16.86
C LEU A 144 4.44 5.76 15.96
N LEU A 145 4.58 6.97 15.44
CA LEU A 145 5.70 7.37 14.59
C LEU A 145 7.05 7.28 15.30
N ASP A 146 7.10 7.66 16.58
CA ASP A 146 8.32 7.53 17.39
C ASP A 146 8.65 6.06 17.68
N ALA A 147 7.65 5.26 17.99
CA ALA A 147 7.81 3.83 18.24
C ALA A 147 8.27 3.03 17.02
N THR A 148 7.95 3.50 15.82
CA THR A 148 8.18 2.76 14.55
C THR A 148 9.27 3.35 13.68
N GLY A 149 9.66 4.59 13.91
CA GLY A 149 10.60 5.34 13.06
C GLY A 149 9.95 5.98 11.83
N TRP A 150 8.65 5.79 11.62
CA TRP A 150 7.92 6.32 10.48
C TRP A 150 7.79 7.85 10.57
N LYS A 151 7.52 8.46 9.41
CA LYS A 151 7.14 9.87 9.27
C LYS A 151 5.76 9.95 8.63
N ALA A 152 5.09 11.10 8.73
CA ALA A 152 3.73 11.25 8.22
C ALA A 152 3.57 12.47 7.30
N GLU A 153 2.71 12.32 6.30
CA GLU A 153 2.00 13.36 5.59
C GLU A 153 0.58 13.40 6.15
N VAL A 154 0.04 14.58 6.44
CA VAL A 154 -1.26 14.69 7.12
C VAL A 154 -2.09 15.78 6.47
N GLY A 155 -3.31 15.44 6.09
CA GLY A 155 -4.23 16.36 5.43
C GLY A 155 -4.91 17.34 6.38
N VAL A 156 -5.28 18.49 5.82
CA VAL A 156 -6.15 19.52 6.42
C VAL A 156 -7.43 19.60 5.59
N ASN A 157 -8.59 19.65 6.28
CA ASN A 157 -9.90 19.71 5.61
C ASN A 157 -10.08 21.06 4.89
N VAL A 158 -10.07 21.02 3.56
CA VAL A 158 -10.36 22.18 2.68
C VAL A 158 -11.75 22.05 2.06
N GLY A 159 -12.29 20.86 1.95
CA GLY A 159 -13.65 20.65 1.46
C GLY A 159 -14.71 21.31 2.31
N ARG A 160 -14.48 21.38 3.63
CA ARG A 160 -15.30 22.10 4.64
C ARG A 160 -14.45 23.19 5.29
N TRP A 161 -13.98 24.15 4.49
CA TRP A 161 -12.97 25.11 4.87
C TRP A 161 -13.35 25.99 6.05
N ASP A 162 -12.56 25.93 7.11
CA ASP A 162 -12.56 26.86 8.23
C ASP A 162 -11.10 27.24 8.54
N PRO A 163 -10.65 28.47 8.21
CA PRO A 163 -9.25 28.87 8.37
C PRO A 163 -8.79 28.89 9.82
N ALA A 164 -9.67 29.12 10.78
CA ALA A 164 -9.31 29.13 12.20
C ALA A 164 -9.04 27.71 12.71
N LEU A 165 -9.89 26.75 12.35
CA LEU A 165 -9.71 25.35 12.68
C LEU A 165 -8.47 24.76 11.96
N ALA A 166 -8.29 25.08 10.67
CA ALA A 166 -7.12 24.67 9.91
C ALA A 166 -5.82 25.19 10.55
N ALA A 167 -5.78 26.46 10.91
CA ALA A 167 -4.62 27.06 11.57
C ALA A 167 -4.33 26.42 12.95
N ASP A 168 -5.37 26.06 13.72
CA ASP A 168 -5.18 25.36 14.99
C ASP A 168 -4.65 23.93 14.77
N GLN A 169 -5.21 23.20 13.79
CA GLN A 169 -4.74 21.86 13.41
C GLN A 169 -3.27 21.88 12.99
N VAL A 170 -2.87 22.79 12.09
CA VAL A 170 -1.49 22.93 11.62
C VAL A 170 -0.55 23.22 12.77
N ARG A 171 -0.87 24.21 13.63
CA ARG A 171 -0.05 24.50 14.82
C ARG A 171 0.06 23.31 15.78
N ALA A 172 -1.00 22.52 15.92
CA ALA A 172 -0.98 21.31 16.74
C ALA A 172 -0.08 20.23 16.10
N MET A 173 -0.18 20.01 14.79
CA MET A 173 0.66 19.07 14.07
C MET A 173 2.14 19.46 14.13
N ASP A 174 2.48 20.71 13.86
CA ASP A 174 3.87 21.21 13.94
C ASP A 174 4.47 21.00 15.33
N ARG A 175 3.74 21.42 16.37
CA ARG A 175 4.20 21.30 17.76
C ARG A 175 4.35 19.85 18.20
N ILE A 176 3.40 18.99 17.84
CA ILE A 176 3.33 17.60 18.32
C ILE A 176 4.19 16.68 17.47
N LEU A 177 4.05 16.73 16.14
CA LEU A 177 4.77 15.83 15.23
C LEU A 177 6.20 16.29 14.96
N GLY A 178 6.42 17.62 14.88
CA GLY A 178 7.76 18.19 14.63
C GLY A 178 8.43 17.55 13.41
N ARG A 179 9.63 17.01 13.58
CA ARG A 179 10.40 16.36 12.49
C ARG A 179 9.77 15.06 11.93
N ARG A 180 8.70 14.55 12.56
CA ARG A 180 7.94 13.40 12.02
C ARG A 180 6.91 13.82 10.98
N LEU A 181 6.52 15.08 10.94
CA LEU A 181 5.69 15.65 9.90
C LEU A 181 6.54 15.91 8.65
N VAL A 182 6.24 15.25 7.54
CA VAL A 182 6.91 15.44 6.24
C VAL A 182 6.26 16.59 5.50
N ALA A 183 4.93 16.53 5.38
CA ALA A 183 4.15 17.52 4.67
C ALA A 183 2.73 17.63 5.25
N VAL A 184 2.07 18.75 4.92
CA VAL A 184 0.64 18.96 5.09
C VAL A 184 -0.01 18.98 3.72
N GLU A 185 -1.09 18.23 3.56
CA GLU A 185 -1.89 18.19 2.33
C GLU A 185 -3.12 19.09 2.46
N CYS A 186 -3.39 19.90 1.44
CA CYS A 186 -4.53 20.82 1.40
C CYS A 186 -5.74 20.16 0.72
N GLY A 187 -6.48 19.35 1.47
CA GLY A 187 -7.63 18.59 0.99
C GLY A 187 -7.26 17.24 0.36
N ASN A 188 -8.26 16.54 -0.14
CA ASN A 188 -8.13 15.23 -0.80
C ASN A 188 -9.01 15.16 -2.05
N GLU A 189 -8.43 14.80 -3.19
CA GLU A 189 -9.11 14.67 -4.48
C GLU A 189 -9.99 15.89 -4.84
N PRO A 190 -9.41 17.10 -4.89
CA PRO A 190 -10.16 18.33 -5.12
C PRO A 190 -10.81 18.36 -6.51
N ASP A 191 -10.28 17.65 -7.47
CA ASP A 191 -10.85 17.47 -8.81
C ASP A 191 -12.16 16.63 -8.80
N GLN A 192 -12.51 16.04 -7.66
CA GLN A 192 -13.78 15.32 -7.45
C GLN A 192 -14.76 16.06 -6.53
N TRP A 193 -14.44 17.24 -6.01
CA TRP A 193 -15.26 17.92 -5.02
C TRP A 193 -16.64 18.38 -5.55
N GLU A 194 -16.74 18.72 -6.83
CA GLU A 194 -18.05 18.96 -7.45
C GLU A 194 -18.93 17.70 -7.37
N GLY A 195 -18.44 16.57 -7.81
CA GLY A 195 -19.16 15.29 -7.78
C GLY A 195 -19.45 14.78 -6.35
N LYS A 196 -18.69 15.24 -5.36
CA LYS A 196 -18.88 14.93 -3.93
C LYS A 196 -19.75 15.98 -3.21
N ALA A 197 -20.31 16.94 -3.90
CA ALA A 197 -21.09 18.06 -3.37
C ALA A 197 -20.36 18.91 -2.31
N LEU A 198 -19.04 18.98 -2.40
CA LEU A 198 -18.17 19.86 -1.59
C LEU A 198 -17.96 21.22 -2.25
N ARG A 199 -18.18 21.32 -3.55
CA ARG A 199 -18.12 22.55 -4.35
C ARG A 199 -19.27 22.60 -5.34
N PRO A 200 -19.70 23.81 -5.78
CA PRO A 200 -20.74 23.96 -6.79
C PRO A 200 -20.31 23.46 -8.16
N ALA A 201 -21.29 23.29 -9.05
CA ALA A 201 -21.05 22.93 -10.45
C ALA A 201 -20.13 23.97 -11.15
N GLY A 202 -19.23 23.48 -11.98
CA GLY A 202 -18.24 24.29 -12.68
C GLY A 202 -16.98 24.59 -11.85
N TYR A 203 -16.78 23.89 -10.74
CA TYR A 203 -15.54 23.99 -9.98
C TYR A 203 -14.37 23.40 -10.79
N ALA A 204 -13.38 24.23 -11.03
CA ALA A 204 -12.26 23.94 -11.91
C ALA A 204 -10.93 24.40 -11.25
N TYR A 205 -9.80 24.17 -11.93
CA TYR A 205 -8.48 24.50 -11.41
C TYR A 205 -8.35 25.93 -10.86
N PRO A 206 -8.85 27.02 -11.51
CA PRO A 206 -8.70 28.37 -10.95
C PRO A 206 -9.37 28.56 -9.58
N GLN A 207 -10.51 27.93 -9.34
CA GLN A 207 -11.19 27.97 -8.04
C GLN A 207 -10.45 27.13 -7.01
N TYR A 208 -9.99 25.93 -7.41
CA TYR A 208 -9.16 25.10 -6.56
C TYR A 208 -7.83 25.81 -6.18
N HIS A 209 -7.17 26.46 -7.13
CA HIS A 209 -5.93 27.20 -6.86
C HIS A 209 -6.14 28.28 -5.78
N ALA A 210 -7.27 29.00 -5.82
CA ALA A 210 -7.62 29.96 -4.77
C ALA A 210 -7.86 29.29 -3.40
N ASP A 211 -8.57 28.16 -3.36
CA ASP A 211 -8.79 27.38 -2.13
C ASP A 211 -7.47 26.83 -1.59
N TRP A 212 -6.60 26.32 -2.48
CA TRP A 212 -5.28 25.82 -2.14
C TRP A 212 -4.39 26.93 -1.58
N ALA A 213 -4.36 28.10 -2.21
CA ALA A 213 -3.59 29.25 -1.76
C ALA A 213 -4.03 29.70 -0.35
N ALA A 214 -5.33 29.72 -0.08
CA ALA A 214 -5.86 30.03 1.25
C ALA A 214 -5.39 29.01 2.31
N CYS A 215 -5.34 27.73 1.98
CA CYS A 215 -4.77 26.70 2.84
C CYS A 215 -3.26 26.89 3.01
N ALA A 216 -2.55 27.12 1.92
CA ALA A 216 -1.11 27.33 1.92
C ALA A 216 -0.69 28.54 2.79
N ASP A 217 -1.50 29.60 2.82
CA ASP A 217 -1.25 30.76 3.70
C ASP A 217 -1.36 30.40 5.18
N VAL A 218 -2.20 29.41 5.53
CA VAL A 218 -2.33 28.90 6.88
C VAL A 218 -1.20 27.94 7.25
N VAL A 219 -0.80 27.06 6.32
CA VAL A 219 0.25 26.04 6.54
C VAL A 219 1.64 26.68 6.61
N GLY A 220 1.89 27.70 5.79
CA GLY A 220 3.21 28.33 5.63
C GLY A 220 4.08 27.62 4.59
N HIS A 221 5.22 28.22 4.29
CA HIS A 221 6.14 27.72 3.27
C HIS A 221 6.89 26.45 3.70
N ASP A 222 7.37 25.69 2.73
CA ASP A 222 8.27 24.53 2.88
C ASP A 222 7.66 23.30 3.57
N ARG A 223 6.32 23.18 3.59
CA ARG A 223 5.66 22.04 4.21
C ARG A 223 4.43 21.50 3.46
N ILE A 224 4.13 21.98 2.26
CA ILE A 224 2.91 21.61 1.58
C ILE A 224 3.20 20.56 0.51
N ALA A 225 2.43 19.49 0.52
CA ALA A 225 2.29 18.55 -0.57
C ALA A 225 0.91 18.71 -1.23
N GLY A 226 0.78 18.30 -2.46
CA GLY A 226 -0.47 18.36 -3.19
C GLY A 226 -0.27 18.25 -4.71
N PRO A 227 -1.36 18.29 -5.49
CA PRO A 227 -2.75 18.56 -5.12
C PRO A 227 -3.60 17.34 -4.70
N ASP A 228 -3.04 16.13 -4.62
CA ASP A 228 -3.76 14.90 -4.27
C ASP A 228 -4.96 14.63 -5.19
N THR A 229 -4.81 14.85 -6.51
CA THR A 229 -5.87 14.58 -7.47
C THR A 229 -6.25 13.11 -7.51
N ALA A 230 -7.53 12.80 -7.72
CA ALA A 230 -8.08 11.43 -7.76
C ALA A 230 -7.46 10.53 -8.83
N GLY A 231 -6.72 11.11 -9.76
CA GLY A 231 -6.03 10.39 -10.81
C GLY A 231 -4.95 11.24 -11.45
N THR A 232 -4.21 10.62 -12.33
CA THR A 232 -3.05 11.19 -12.99
C THR A 232 -3.38 11.94 -14.30
N SER A 233 -4.63 11.83 -14.77
CA SER A 233 -5.06 12.44 -16.04
C SER A 233 -5.43 13.92 -15.91
N SER A 234 -5.66 14.41 -14.69
CA SER A 234 -5.96 15.82 -14.42
C SER A 234 -4.71 16.70 -14.68
N SER A 235 -4.89 17.82 -15.35
CA SER A 235 -3.82 18.83 -15.50
C SER A 235 -3.54 19.61 -14.22
N TRP A 236 -4.35 19.44 -13.17
CA TRP A 236 -4.24 20.24 -11.94
C TRP A 236 -2.91 20.05 -11.23
N ALA A 237 -2.37 18.81 -11.22
CA ALA A 237 -1.08 18.57 -10.61
C ALA A 237 0.06 19.29 -11.35
N SER A 238 0.08 19.23 -12.68
CA SER A 238 1.09 19.95 -13.48
C SER A 238 0.93 21.46 -13.41
N SER A 239 -0.32 21.96 -13.36
CA SER A 239 -0.60 23.40 -13.21
C SER A 239 -0.15 23.89 -11.82
N LEU A 240 -0.50 23.16 -10.74
CA LEU A 240 -0.10 23.54 -9.39
C LEU A 240 1.44 23.54 -9.22
N ALA A 241 2.12 22.55 -9.80
CA ALA A 241 3.58 22.51 -9.79
C ALA A 241 4.20 23.72 -10.52
N ALA A 242 3.57 24.19 -11.60
CA ALA A 242 4.04 25.38 -12.33
C ALA A 242 3.77 26.67 -11.54
N ASP A 243 2.59 26.77 -10.92
CA ASP A 243 2.15 28.00 -10.26
C ASP A 243 2.73 28.17 -8.83
N GLU A 244 2.99 27.08 -8.10
CA GLU A 244 3.22 27.12 -6.64
C GLU A 244 4.44 26.30 -6.15
N HIS A 245 5.33 25.85 -7.05
CA HIS A 245 6.49 25.02 -6.67
C HIS A 245 7.34 25.61 -5.55
N ASP A 246 7.45 26.93 -5.47
CA ASP A 246 8.22 27.62 -4.42
C ASP A 246 7.62 27.45 -3.01
N ARG A 247 6.36 27.05 -2.92
CA ARG A 247 5.63 26.82 -1.66
C ARG A 247 5.45 25.33 -1.35
N MET A 248 5.88 24.45 -2.25
CA MET A 248 5.66 23.00 -2.13
C MET A 248 6.96 22.27 -1.80
N VAL A 249 6.84 21.23 -0.99
CA VAL A 249 7.94 20.27 -0.75
C VAL A 249 7.81 19.03 -1.63
N MET A 250 6.63 18.77 -2.20
CA MET A 250 6.37 17.57 -2.99
C MET A 250 5.11 17.71 -3.83
N LEU A 251 5.15 17.19 -5.05
CA LEU A 251 3.97 17.01 -5.89
C LEU A 251 3.36 15.65 -5.59
N THR A 252 2.05 15.60 -5.34
CA THR A 252 1.32 14.38 -5.01
C THR A 252 0.12 14.17 -5.93
N VAL A 253 -0.16 12.91 -6.24
CA VAL A 253 -1.33 12.46 -7.01
C VAL A 253 -1.74 11.07 -6.54
N HIS A 254 -3.01 10.69 -6.76
CA HIS A 254 -3.48 9.32 -6.53
C HIS A 254 -3.40 8.48 -7.80
N GLN A 255 -3.19 7.19 -7.65
CA GLN A 255 -3.23 6.24 -8.76
C GLN A 255 -3.75 4.87 -8.33
N TYR A 256 -4.76 4.41 -9.03
CA TYR A 256 -5.23 3.03 -8.97
C TYR A 256 -4.94 2.33 -10.30
N ALA A 257 -4.56 1.05 -10.23
CA ALA A 257 -4.21 0.31 -11.45
C ALA A 257 -5.40 0.18 -12.40
N SER A 258 -6.62 0.00 -11.85
CA SER A 258 -7.84 -0.13 -12.63
C SER A 258 -9.09 0.17 -11.77
N GLY A 259 -10.25 -0.19 -12.31
CA GLY A 259 -11.54 -0.14 -11.65
C GLY A 259 -12.07 -1.52 -11.25
N PRO A 260 -13.40 -1.63 -11.04
CA PRO A 260 -14.06 -2.86 -10.59
C PRO A 260 -13.97 -4.04 -11.56
N ASP A 261 -13.54 -3.81 -12.79
CA ASP A 261 -13.32 -4.81 -13.85
C ASP A 261 -11.92 -5.44 -13.84
N LEU A 262 -11.09 -5.11 -12.84
CA LEU A 262 -9.75 -5.64 -12.73
C LEU A 262 -9.77 -7.16 -12.55
N THR A 263 -8.95 -7.87 -13.34
CA THR A 263 -8.67 -9.30 -13.18
C THR A 263 -7.23 -9.52 -12.71
N ILE A 264 -6.94 -10.71 -12.17
CA ILE A 264 -5.58 -11.09 -11.77
C ILE A 264 -4.61 -11.00 -12.96
N ASP A 265 -4.98 -11.55 -14.11
CA ASP A 265 -4.13 -11.56 -15.30
C ASP A 265 -3.81 -10.13 -15.76
N ARG A 266 -4.82 -9.25 -15.79
CA ARG A 266 -4.61 -7.84 -16.13
C ARG A 266 -3.71 -7.16 -15.11
N MET A 267 -3.95 -7.35 -13.81
CA MET A 267 -3.16 -6.73 -12.73
C MET A 267 -1.68 -7.11 -12.82
N LEU A 268 -1.37 -8.36 -13.15
CA LEU A 268 0.00 -8.88 -13.22
C LEU A 268 0.65 -8.70 -14.59
N SER A 269 -0.06 -8.22 -15.60
CA SER A 269 0.49 -8.06 -16.95
C SER A 269 1.55 -6.95 -17.02
N ALA A 270 2.58 -7.15 -17.85
CA ALA A 270 3.57 -6.11 -18.14
C ALA A 270 2.93 -4.85 -18.76
N ALA A 271 1.85 -5.03 -19.53
CA ALA A 271 1.08 -3.93 -20.12
C ALA A 271 0.46 -3.02 -19.04
N GLN A 272 -0.04 -3.61 -17.93
CA GLN A 272 -0.62 -2.83 -16.83
C GLN A 272 0.44 -1.95 -16.14
N ILE A 273 1.63 -2.49 -15.86
CA ILE A 273 2.74 -1.70 -15.29
C ILE A 273 3.17 -0.58 -16.26
N THR A 274 3.26 -0.88 -17.56
CA THR A 274 3.58 0.13 -18.58
C THR A 274 2.52 1.23 -18.62
N ALA A 275 1.24 0.88 -18.57
CA ALA A 275 0.14 1.85 -18.53
C ALA A 275 0.19 2.74 -17.28
N GLN A 276 0.49 2.16 -16.11
CA GLN A 276 0.62 2.92 -14.86
C GLN A 276 1.79 3.89 -14.89
N LEU A 277 2.94 3.49 -15.45
CA LEU A 277 4.10 4.37 -15.65
C LEU A 277 3.78 5.48 -16.63
N GLY A 278 3.10 5.17 -17.75
CA GLY A 278 2.66 6.17 -18.74
C GLY A 278 1.72 7.20 -18.14
N ALA A 279 0.83 6.77 -17.27
CA ALA A 279 -0.15 7.64 -16.60
C ALA A 279 0.49 8.71 -15.70
N VAL A 280 1.57 8.40 -14.98
CA VAL A 280 2.28 9.36 -14.11
C VAL A 280 3.33 10.20 -14.86
N ALA A 281 3.69 9.84 -16.08
CA ALA A 281 4.84 10.41 -16.77
C ALA A 281 4.75 11.94 -16.96
N GLY A 282 3.55 12.46 -17.28
CA GLY A 282 3.31 13.89 -17.44
C GLY A 282 3.51 14.67 -16.14
N ASN A 283 2.93 14.19 -15.05
CA ASN A 283 3.05 14.80 -13.73
C ASN A 283 4.51 14.72 -13.21
N LEU A 284 5.18 13.59 -13.44
CA LEU A 284 6.60 13.45 -13.08
C LEU A 284 7.51 14.40 -13.87
N ALA A 285 7.20 14.62 -15.14
CA ALA A 285 7.92 15.62 -15.96
C ALA A 285 7.70 17.05 -15.43
N ALA A 286 6.46 17.40 -15.06
CA ALA A 286 6.14 18.69 -14.47
C ALA A 286 6.84 18.89 -13.12
N ALA A 287 6.83 17.87 -12.25
CA ALA A 287 7.54 17.90 -10.97
C ALA A 287 9.04 18.19 -11.18
N ARG A 288 9.68 17.43 -12.06
CA ARG A 288 11.12 17.61 -12.39
C ARG A 288 11.44 18.98 -12.95
N ALA A 289 10.59 19.52 -13.85
CA ALA A 289 10.77 20.85 -14.45
C ALA A 289 10.74 21.96 -13.39
N ASN A 290 10.04 21.72 -12.28
CA ASN A 290 9.87 22.67 -11.17
C ASN A 290 10.69 22.28 -9.92
N GLY A 291 11.63 21.33 -10.03
CA GLY A 291 12.53 20.96 -8.93
C GLY A 291 11.86 20.19 -7.77
N LEU A 292 10.65 19.71 -7.95
CA LEU A 292 9.89 18.99 -6.93
C LEU A 292 10.13 17.47 -6.98
N PRO A 293 10.27 16.79 -5.85
CA PRO A 293 10.02 15.36 -5.78
C PRO A 293 8.54 15.08 -6.04
N MET A 294 8.22 13.89 -6.58
CA MET A 294 6.83 13.45 -6.80
C MET A 294 6.56 12.13 -6.10
N ARG A 295 5.41 12.01 -5.46
CA ARG A 295 4.91 10.79 -4.83
C ARG A 295 3.49 10.46 -5.31
N VAL A 296 3.19 9.19 -5.47
CA VAL A 296 1.81 8.70 -5.53
C VAL A 296 1.41 8.36 -4.09
N ASP A 297 0.81 9.30 -3.40
CA ASP A 297 0.58 9.24 -1.96
C ASP A 297 -0.71 8.48 -1.58
N GLU A 298 -1.54 8.15 -2.58
CA GLU A 298 -2.63 7.19 -2.46
C GLU A 298 -2.66 6.27 -3.68
N ALA A 299 -2.39 4.98 -3.48
CA ALA A 299 -2.35 3.98 -4.55
C ALA A 299 -2.89 2.64 -4.11
N ASN A 300 -3.55 1.93 -5.01
CA ASN A 300 -3.80 0.50 -4.86
C ASN A 300 -4.19 -0.16 -6.20
N SER A 301 -4.52 -1.45 -6.17
CA SER A 301 -4.85 -2.27 -7.34
C SER A 301 -6.10 -1.80 -8.08
N ALA A 302 -7.17 -1.44 -7.36
CA ALA A 302 -8.40 -0.93 -7.97
C ALA A 302 -9.09 0.09 -7.07
N TYR A 303 -9.65 1.17 -7.68
CA TYR A 303 -10.43 2.16 -6.93
C TYR A 303 -11.75 1.57 -6.37
N SER A 304 -12.47 2.33 -5.58
CA SER A 304 -13.72 1.91 -4.91
C SER A 304 -13.55 0.71 -3.96
N GLY A 305 -12.40 0.61 -3.28
CA GLY A 305 -12.15 -0.38 -2.24
C GLY A 305 -11.57 -1.70 -2.72
N GLY A 306 -11.24 -1.81 -4.01
CA GLY A 306 -10.65 -3.03 -4.58
C GLY A 306 -11.68 -4.04 -5.05
N VAL A 307 -11.20 -5.07 -5.76
CA VAL A 307 -11.99 -6.16 -6.34
C VAL A 307 -11.82 -7.41 -5.50
N ASP A 308 -12.95 -8.01 -5.09
CA ASP A 308 -12.94 -9.29 -4.37
C ASP A 308 -12.40 -10.41 -5.25
N GLY A 309 -11.62 -11.31 -4.68
CA GLY A 309 -10.96 -12.36 -5.45
C GLY A 309 -9.72 -11.91 -6.23
N VAL A 310 -9.39 -10.60 -6.21
CA VAL A 310 -8.23 -10.02 -6.91
C VAL A 310 -7.38 -9.20 -5.96
N SER A 311 -7.93 -8.08 -5.44
CA SER A 311 -7.19 -7.11 -4.62
C SER A 311 -6.82 -7.67 -3.25
N ASN A 312 -7.61 -8.60 -2.71
CA ASN A 312 -7.40 -9.28 -1.42
C ASN A 312 -6.66 -10.63 -1.56
N LYS A 313 -6.09 -10.94 -2.72
CA LYS A 313 -5.44 -12.22 -3.00
C LYS A 313 -3.93 -12.09 -3.18
N TYR A 314 -3.24 -13.24 -3.19
CA TYR A 314 -1.78 -13.31 -3.31
C TYR A 314 -1.22 -12.57 -4.54
N ALA A 315 -1.97 -12.52 -5.63
CA ALA A 315 -1.61 -11.74 -6.81
C ALA A 315 -1.28 -10.26 -6.48
N SER A 316 -1.98 -9.66 -5.49
CA SER A 316 -1.70 -8.29 -5.06
C SER A 316 -0.33 -8.11 -4.42
N ALA A 317 0.23 -9.17 -3.80
CA ALA A 317 1.59 -9.16 -3.26
C ALA A 317 2.66 -9.09 -4.36
N LEU A 318 2.46 -9.81 -5.46
CA LEU A 318 3.35 -9.74 -6.62
C LEU A 318 3.23 -8.39 -7.34
N TRP A 319 1.99 -7.90 -7.50
CA TRP A 319 1.72 -6.61 -8.12
C TRP A 319 2.42 -5.46 -7.38
N VAL A 320 2.30 -5.37 -6.06
CA VAL A 320 2.83 -4.23 -5.31
C VAL A 320 4.36 -4.16 -5.33
N ILE A 321 5.05 -5.31 -5.43
CA ILE A 321 6.51 -5.33 -5.61
C ILE A 321 6.87 -4.69 -6.95
N ASP A 322 6.24 -5.18 -8.02
CA ASP A 322 6.50 -4.73 -9.39
C ASP A 322 6.12 -3.26 -9.58
N TYR A 323 4.95 -2.86 -9.08
CA TYR A 323 4.45 -1.50 -9.10
C TYR A 323 5.38 -0.54 -8.35
N GLY A 324 5.65 -0.80 -7.07
CA GLY A 324 6.45 0.10 -6.24
C GLY A 324 7.88 0.28 -6.74
N LEU A 325 8.52 -0.82 -7.17
CA LEU A 325 9.88 -0.77 -7.72
C LEU A 325 9.93 -0.10 -9.11
N SER A 326 8.93 -0.30 -9.95
CA SER A 326 8.81 0.37 -11.24
C SER A 326 8.68 1.88 -11.10
N MET A 327 7.80 2.34 -10.19
CA MET A 327 7.60 3.76 -9.91
C MET A 327 8.88 4.41 -9.36
N ALA A 328 9.54 3.78 -8.40
CA ALA A 328 10.81 4.27 -7.87
C ALA A 328 11.91 4.31 -8.95
N ARG A 329 12.00 3.28 -9.81
CA ARG A 329 12.94 3.25 -10.94
C ARG A 329 12.67 4.35 -11.97
N ALA A 330 11.41 4.71 -12.19
CA ALA A 330 11.02 5.84 -13.04
C ALA A 330 11.40 7.19 -12.41
N GLY A 331 11.70 7.24 -11.10
CA GLY A 331 12.18 8.41 -10.39
C GLY A 331 11.15 9.09 -9.49
N LEU A 332 10.05 8.40 -9.16
CA LEU A 332 9.17 8.87 -8.10
C LEU A 332 9.87 8.75 -6.73
N ALA A 333 9.58 9.67 -5.83
CA ALA A 333 10.04 9.62 -4.45
C ALA A 333 9.45 8.41 -3.70
N GLY A 334 8.24 7.99 -4.07
CA GLY A 334 7.62 6.79 -3.53
C GLY A 334 6.15 6.64 -3.89
N VAL A 335 5.55 5.58 -3.35
CA VAL A 335 4.12 5.28 -3.41
C VAL A 335 3.62 4.93 -2.02
N ASN A 336 2.39 5.34 -1.66
CA ASN A 336 1.75 4.95 -0.41
C ASN A 336 0.55 4.04 -0.72
N ILE A 337 0.58 2.84 -0.20
CA ILE A 337 -0.46 1.84 -0.42
C ILE A 337 -1.63 2.13 0.51
N HIS A 338 -2.76 2.50 -0.08
CA HIS A 338 -3.97 2.88 0.64
C HIS A 338 -4.69 1.68 1.24
N GLY A 339 -5.30 1.88 2.40
CA GLY A 339 -6.09 0.88 3.08
C GLY A 339 -6.92 1.45 4.22
N GLY A 340 -7.60 0.58 4.94
CA GLY A 340 -8.31 0.89 6.18
C GLY A 340 -8.13 -0.23 7.20
N LEU A 341 -8.41 0.08 8.45
CA LEU A 341 -8.11 -0.77 9.60
C LEU A 341 -9.35 -1.50 10.17
N GLY A 342 -10.48 -1.44 9.46
CA GLY A 342 -11.70 -2.17 9.84
C GLY A 342 -11.58 -3.68 9.65
N VAL A 343 -12.72 -4.36 9.75
CA VAL A 343 -12.80 -5.82 9.54
C VAL A 343 -12.51 -6.14 8.07
N CYS A 344 -11.64 -7.14 7.84
CA CYS A 344 -11.26 -7.58 6.51
C CYS A 344 -12.49 -8.04 5.72
N ASN A 345 -12.62 -7.56 4.48
CA ASN A 345 -13.71 -7.87 3.56
C ASN A 345 -15.11 -7.38 4.00
N ASP A 346 -15.22 -6.63 5.08
CA ASP A 346 -16.47 -5.98 5.50
C ASP A 346 -16.52 -4.52 5.05
N PRO A 347 -17.70 -3.91 4.93
CA PRO A 347 -17.83 -2.49 4.71
C PRO A 347 -17.28 -1.72 5.91
N ILE A 348 -16.33 -0.82 5.67
CA ILE A 348 -15.68 -0.04 6.72
C ILE A 348 -16.39 1.30 6.90
N TRP A 349 -16.59 2.00 5.81
CA TRP A 349 -17.06 3.35 5.81
C TRP A 349 -18.03 3.58 4.64
N ASN A 350 -19.17 4.20 4.91
CA ASN A 350 -20.19 4.50 3.89
C ASN A 350 -20.53 3.30 2.97
N GLY A 351 -20.58 2.09 3.53
CA GLY A 351 -20.86 0.86 2.80
C GLY A 351 -19.74 0.40 1.85
N LYS A 352 -18.59 1.08 1.82
CA LYS A 352 -17.47 0.71 0.95
C LYS A 352 -16.57 -0.33 1.61
N PHE A 353 -16.20 -1.32 0.82
CA PHE A 353 -15.19 -2.32 1.21
C PHE A 353 -13.78 -1.77 0.96
N GLN A 354 -12.80 -2.24 1.74
CA GLN A 354 -11.39 -1.98 1.48
C GLN A 354 -10.64 -3.30 1.35
N ARG A 355 -10.97 -4.06 0.32
CA ARG A 355 -10.41 -5.39 0.02
C ARG A 355 -8.93 -5.35 -0.34
N TYR A 356 -8.42 -4.20 -0.71
CA TYR A 356 -7.02 -3.98 -1.06
C TYR A 356 -6.12 -3.65 0.14
N THR A 357 -6.68 -3.58 1.37
CA THR A 357 -5.92 -3.12 2.53
C THR A 357 -4.77 -4.04 2.89
N PRO A 358 -3.59 -3.51 3.23
CA PRO A 358 -2.49 -4.33 3.73
C PRO A 358 -2.72 -4.92 5.13
N ILE A 359 -3.51 -4.23 5.96
CA ILE A 359 -3.72 -4.52 7.37
C ILE A 359 -5.20 -4.37 7.69
N CYS A 360 -5.83 -5.33 8.34
CA CYS A 360 -7.22 -5.29 8.75
C CYS A 360 -7.49 -6.20 9.96
N ALA A 361 -8.63 -6.06 10.60
CA ALA A 361 -9.04 -6.92 11.70
C ALA A 361 -9.76 -8.18 11.20
N SER A 362 -9.60 -9.30 11.87
CA SER A 362 -10.29 -10.55 11.49
C SER A 362 -11.79 -10.53 11.79
N ASN A 363 -12.21 -9.72 12.76
CA ASN A 363 -13.61 -9.51 13.15
C ASN A 363 -13.73 -8.24 14.01
N LYS A 364 -14.96 -7.87 14.36
CA LYS A 364 -15.24 -6.63 15.12
C LYS A 364 -14.60 -6.59 16.51
N ALA A 365 -14.47 -7.74 17.19
CA ALA A 365 -13.80 -7.77 18.48
C ALA A 365 -12.30 -7.47 18.36
N TYR A 366 -11.66 -8.01 17.33
CA TYR A 366 -10.26 -7.71 17.02
C TYR A 366 -10.06 -6.26 16.54
N GLU A 367 -10.99 -5.68 15.78
CA GLU A 367 -10.96 -4.26 15.42
C GLU A 367 -10.98 -3.37 16.65
N LEU A 368 -11.92 -3.60 17.58
CA LEU A 368 -12.02 -2.85 18.83
C LEU A 368 -10.78 -3.00 19.72
N ALA A 369 -10.15 -4.17 19.71
CA ALA A 369 -8.90 -4.44 20.40
C ALA A 369 -7.65 -3.95 19.65
N GLN A 370 -7.81 -3.43 18.42
CA GLN A 370 -6.72 -3.06 17.50
C GLN A 370 -5.73 -4.21 17.25
N GLN A 371 -6.26 -5.43 17.23
CA GLN A 371 -5.53 -6.66 16.89
C GLN A 371 -5.74 -6.95 15.40
N TYR A 372 -4.76 -6.61 14.61
CA TYR A 372 -4.83 -6.72 13.17
C TYR A 372 -4.12 -7.97 12.65
N ARG A 373 -4.57 -8.45 11.50
CA ARG A 373 -3.87 -9.39 10.65
C ARG A 373 -3.36 -8.69 9.39
N VAL A 374 -2.43 -9.30 8.71
CA VAL A 374 -1.91 -8.81 7.44
C VAL A 374 -2.56 -9.55 6.27
N MET A 375 -2.75 -8.82 5.17
CA MET A 375 -3.21 -9.34 3.90
C MET A 375 -2.02 -9.62 2.97
N PRO A 376 -2.21 -10.37 1.87
CA PRO A 376 -1.11 -10.73 0.96
C PRO A 376 -0.25 -9.54 0.51
N ILE A 377 -0.86 -8.41 0.18
CA ILE A 377 -0.16 -7.20 -0.27
C ILE A 377 0.88 -6.68 0.75
N TYR A 378 0.66 -6.91 2.06
CA TYR A 378 1.62 -6.55 3.11
C TYR A 378 2.97 -7.28 2.93
N TYR A 379 2.93 -8.57 2.58
CA TYR A 379 4.15 -9.34 2.31
C TYR A 379 4.89 -8.82 1.07
N GLY A 380 4.14 -8.40 0.05
CA GLY A 380 4.72 -7.77 -1.14
C GLY A 380 5.41 -6.44 -0.81
N ILE A 381 4.79 -5.58 0.02
CA ILE A 381 5.41 -4.36 0.53
C ILE A 381 6.70 -4.70 1.29
N TRP A 382 6.64 -5.69 2.18
CA TRP A 382 7.82 -6.14 2.93
C TRP A 382 8.94 -6.63 2.02
N MET A 383 8.61 -7.44 0.98
CA MET A 383 9.60 -7.95 0.01
C MET A 383 10.25 -6.82 -0.78
N ALA A 384 9.47 -5.85 -1.30
CA ALA A 384 10.02 -4.70 -2.02
C ALA A 384 11.03 -3.91 -1.16
N ARG A 385 10.77 -3.79 0.14
CA ARG A 385 11.61 -3.08 1.09
C ARG A 385 12.90 -3.83 1.44
N GLN A 386 12.99 -5.15 1.19
CA GLN A 386 14.23 -5.92 1.39
C GLN A 386 15.36 -5.49 0.44
N LEU A 387 15.05 -4.74 -0.64
CA LEU A 387 16.10 -4.16 -1.50
C LEU A 387 16.87 -3.04 -0.78
N GLY A 388 16.26 -2.40 0.22
CA GLY A 388 16.84 -1.30 0.97
C GLY A 388 17.12 -0.06 0.10
N PRO A 389 17.57 1.06 0.73
CA PRO A 389 17.93 2.26 -0.01
C PRO A 389 19.23 2.06 -0.81
N GLY A 390 19.29 2.68 -1.98
CA GLY A 390 20.45 2.57 -2.85
C GLY A 390 20.20 3.11 -4.26
N ARG A 391 21.08 2.79 -5.18
CA ARG A 391 20.99 3.17 -6.59
C ARG A 391 20.55 1.99 -7.44
N PHE A 392 19.59 2.22 -8.33
CA PHE A 392 19.22 1.22 -9.32
C PHE A 392 20.41 0.89 -10.23
N LEU A 393 20.59 -0.37 -10.50
CA LEU A 393 21.50 -0.88 -11.54
C LEU A 393 20.67 -1.25 -12.76
N PRO A 394 21.06 -0.83 -13.98
CA PRO A 394 20.34 -1.26 -15.17
C PRO A 394 20.34 -2.79 -15.29
N VAL A 395 19.19 -3.32 -15.70
CA VAL A 395 18.97 -4.76 -15.87
C VAL A 395 18.49 -5.01 -17.28
N THR A 396 19.14 -5.96 -17.97
CA THR A 396 18.62 -6.56 -19.20
C THR A 396 18.07 -7.94 -18.84
N LEU A 397 16.84 -8.19 -19.20
CA LEU A 397 16.12 -9.45 -18.98
C LEU A 397 15.81 -10.07 -20.34
N ASP A 398 16.30 -11.29 -20.56
CA ASP A 398 16.08 -12.07 -21.77
C ASP A 398 15.24 -13.30 -21.43
N THR A 399 13.95 -13.25 -21.79
CA THR A 399 12.95 -14.31 -21.59
C THR A 399 11.62 -13.94 -22.22
N ASP A 400 10.84 -14.91 -22.61
CA ASP A 400 9.43 -14.76 -23.04
C ASP A 400 8.44 -14.86 -21.87
N ARG A 401 8.92 -15.02 -20.63
CA ARG A 401 8.08 -15.17 -19.44
C ARG A 401 7.70 -13.83 -18.80
N ASN A 402 6.55 -13.81 -18.14
CA ASN A 402 6.08 -12.62 -17.41
C ASN A 402 6.81 -12.51 -16.05
N ILE A 403 8.10 -12.24 -16.12
CA ILE A 403 8.95 -12.00 -14.96
C ILE A 403 9.53 -10.59 -15.01
N SER A 404 9.58 -9.91 -13.86
CA SER A 404 10.25 -8.61 -13.73
C SER A 404 11.52 -8.75 -12.90
N ALA A 405 12.55 -7.95 -13.22
CA ALA A 405 13.82 -7.94 -12.51
C ALA A 405 14.25 -6.51 -12.15
N TYR A 406 14.72 -6.34 -10.91
CA TYR A 406 15.24 -5.08 -10.38
C TYR A 406 16.54 -5.35 -9.63
N ALA A 407 17.55 -4.51 -9.83
CA ALA A 407 18.81 -4.60 -9.11
C ALA A 407 19.16 -3.28 -8.44
N ILE A 408 19.63 -3.33 -7.20
CA ILE A 408 19.99 -2.17 -6.39
C ILE A 408 21.41 -2.35 -5.86
N LYS A 409 22.24 -1.34 -6.03
CA LYS A 409 23.47 -1.17 -5.25
C LYS A 409 23.10 -0.41 -3.99
N GLY A 410 22.97 -1.14 -2.88
CA GLY A 410 22.58 -0.58 -1.59
C GLY A 410 23.61 0.38 -1.02
N ASP A 411 23.16 1.32 -0.20
CA ASP A 411 24.02 2.28 0.51
C ASP A 411 24.97 1.56 1.51
N ASP A 412 24.62 0.33 1.92
CA ASP A 412 25.45 -0.59 2.71
C ASP A 412 26.50 -1.36 1.89
N GLY A 413 26.64 -1.06 0.62
CA GLY A 413 27.58 -1.68 -0.30
C GLY A 413 27.15 -3.03 -0.88
N ARG A 414 26.03 -3.62 -0.43
CA ARG A 414 25.51 -4.88 -0.96
C ARG A 414 24.76 -4.67 -2.27
N THR A 415 24.75 -5.68 -3.11
CA THR A 415 23.89 -5.70 -4.30
C THR A 415 22.69 -6.59 -3.99
N ARG A 416 21.48 -6.08 -4.25
CA ARG A 416 20.24 -6.82 -4.07
C ARG A 416 19.46 -6.86 -5.37
N ILE A 417 18.87 -8.02 -5.65
CA ILE A 417 18.14 -8.27 -6.89
C ILE A 417 16.78 -8.83 -6.53
N ALA A 418 15.69 -8.20 -7.01
CA ALA A 418 14.34 -8.74 -6.93
C ALA A 418 13.97 -9.35 -8.27
N LEU A 419 13.37 -10.53 -8.22
CA LEU A 419 12.74 -11.21 -9.33
C LEU A 419 11.27 -11.41 -8.96
N VAL A 420 10.34 -11.03 -9.85
CA VAL A 420 8.90 -11.19 -9.64
C VAL A 420 8.34 -12.03 -10.78
N GLN A 421 8.18 -13.33 -10.54
CA GLN A 421 7.61 -14.28 -11.48
C GLN A 421 6.09 -14.30 -11.32
N LYS A 422 5.39 -13.95 -12.39
CA LYS A 422 3.93 -13.75 -12.41
C LYS A 422 3.20 -14.84 -13.19
N ASP A 423 3.94 -15.72 -13.90
CA ASP A 423 3.36 -16.87 -14.60
C ASP A 423 3.10 -18.06 -13.68
N GLY A 424 2.21 -18.93 -14.11
CA GLY A 424 1.85 -20.17 -13.43
C GLY A 424 2.88 -21.31 -13.57
N VAL A 425 4.09 -21.03 -14.08
CA VAL A 425 5.16 -22.02 -14.29
C VAL A 425 6.47 -21.56 -13.66
N PRO A 426 7.31 -22.45 -13.13
CA PRO A 426 8.64 -22.09 -12.65
C PRO A 426 9.57 -21.72 -13.80
N VAL A 427 10.57 -20.87 -13.48
CA VAL A 427 11.58 -20.40 -14.44
C VAL A 427 12.98 -20.56 -13.84
N ASP A 428 13.92 -21.15 -14.58
CA ASP A 428 15.32 -21.20 -14.21
C ASP A 428 16.01 -19.90 -14.63
N VAL A 429 16.36 -19.08 -13.64
CA VAL A 429 16.94 -17.76 -13.85
C VAL A 429 18.44 -17.78 -13.64
N THR A 430 19.20 -17.37 -14.65
CA THR A 430 20.63 -17.14 -14.54
C THR A 430 20.92 -15.65 -14.36
N LEU A 431 21.41 -15.26 -13.19
CA LEU A 431 21.84 -13.90 -12.88
C LEU A 431 23.32 -13.73 -13.23
N SER A 432 23.65 -12.86 -14.19
CA SER A 432 25.02 -12.45 -14.49
C SER A 432 25.39 -11.27 -13.58
N VAL A 433 26.07 -11.57 -12.46
CA VAL A 433 26.39 -10.62 -11.37
C VAL A 433 27.89 -10.27 -11.29
N GLY A 434 28.68 -10.87 -12.15
CA GLY A 434 30.14 -10.66 -12.19
C GLY A 434 30.85 -11.04 -10.90
N GLY A 435 32.16 -10.81 -10.89
CA GLY A 435 33.02 -10.94 -9.70
C GLY A 435 33.39 -12.39 -9.33
N ARG A 436 33.95 -12.54 -8.13
CA ARG A 436 34.44 -13.82 -7.61
C ARG A 436 33.31 -14.69 -7.05
N ASN A 437 33.61 -15.98 -6.90
CA ASN A 437 32.72 -16.91 -6.19
C ASN A 437 32.46 -16.42 -4.77
N ARG A 438 31.15 -16.33 -4.40
CA ARG A 438 30.71 -15.87 -3.08
C ARG A 438 29.34 -16.45 -2.72
N PRO A 439 29.02 -16.55 -1.42
CA PRO A 439 27.66 -16.87 -1.00
C PRO A 439 26.66 -15.76 -1.40
N ALA A 440 25.41 -16.15 -1.60
CA ALA A 440 24.27 -15.30 -1.78
C ALA A 440 23.17 -15.71 -0.81
N SER A 441 22.49 -14.74 -0.23
CA SER A 441 21.30 -14.95 0.59
C SER A 441 20.05 -14.82 -0.28
N VAL A 442 19.07 -15.71 -0.12
CA VAL A 442 17.87 -15.77 -0.94
C VAL A 442 16.62 -15.80 -0.06
N LEU A 443 15.74 -14.84 -0.26
CA LEU A 443 14.38 -14.81 0.30
C LEU A 443 13.39 -15.12 -0.83
N ALA A 444 12.49 -16.07 -0.62
CA ALA A 444 11.45 -16.41 -1.58
C ALA A 444 10.06 -16.24 -0.93
N MET A 445 9.20 -15.47 -1.57
CA MET A 445 7.78 -15.31 -1.24
C MET A 445 6.94 -16.19 -2.13
N THR A 446 6.03 -16.96 -1.54
CA THR A 446 5.13 -17.89 -2.22
C THR A 446 3.71 -17.76 -1.70
N GLY A 447 2.74 -18.17 -2.52
CA GLY A 447 1.32 -18.31 -2.16
C GLY A 447 0.82 -19.70 -2.52
N ALA A 448 -0.37 -20.07 -2.04
CA ALA A 448 -1.04 -21.32 -2.42
C ALA A 448 -1.65 -21.27 -3.85
N GLY A 449 -1.80 -20.06 -4.40
CA GLY A 449 -2.33 -19.75 -5.72
C GLY A 449 -2.52 -18.25 -5.85
N LEU A 450 -2.55 -17.73 -7.07
CA LEU A 450 -2.72 -16.28 -7.31
C LEU A 450 -4.03 -15.74 -6.74
N ASP A 451 -5.07 -16.57 -6.71
CA ASP A 451 -6.43 -16.28 -6.23
C ASP A 451 -6.64 -16.67 -4.73
N GLN A 452 -5.57 -17.05 -4.01
CA GLN A 452 -5.63 -17.43 -2.61
C GLN A 452 -5.08 -16.31 -1.70
N GLU A 453 -5.45 -16.31 -0.41
CA GLU A 453 -4.88 -15.36 0.56
C GLU A 453 -3.56 -15.85 1.19
N THR A 454 -3.31 -17.15 1.17
CA THR A 454 -2.14 -17.75 1.79
C THR A 454 -0.86 -17.19 1.17
N THR A 455 -0.05 -16.57 2.01
CA THR A 455 1.22 -15.95 1.62
C THR A 455 2.27 -16.22 2.69
N ALA A 456 3.46 -16.63 2.27
CA ALA A 456 4.59 -16.86 3.18
C ALA A 456 5.90 -16.41 2.53
N VAL A 457 6.90 -16.06 3.34
CA VAL A 457 8.28 -15.86 2.90
C VAL A 457 9.16 -16.90 3.59
N GLN A 458 9.84 -17.73 2.82
CA GLN A 458 10.60 -18.88 3.34
C GLN A 458 9.75 -19.76 4.29
N GLY A 459 8.47 -19.93 3.98
CA GLY A 459 7.53 -20.67 4.82
C GLY A 459 7.06 -19.94 6.09
N ALA A 460 7.65 -18.80 6.44
CA ALA A 460 7.23 -18.00 7.59
C ALA A 460 6.04 -17.10 7.25
N THR A 461 5.15 -16.91 8.22
CA THR A 461 4.02 -15.97 8.19
C THR A 461 4.13 -14.97 9.34
N VAL A 462 3.47 -13.81 9.19
CA VAL A 462 3.35 -12.84 10.28
C VAL A 462 2.45 -13.43 11.36
N ASP A 463 2.94 -13.49 12.61
CA ASP A 463 2.18 -14.02 13.74
C ASP A 463 1.14 -13.01 14.28
N ALA A 464 0.25 -13.46 15.16
CA ALA A 464 -0.81 -12.64 15.74
C ALA A 464 -0.27 -11.42 16.53
N SER A 465 0.96 -11.45 16.98
CA SER A 465 1.63 -10.31 17.62
C SER A 465 2.25 -9.32 16.63
N GLY A 466 2.25 -9.63 15.33
CA GLY A 466 2.92 -8.86 14.27
C GLY A 466 4.40 -9.21 14.12
N GLY A 467 4.87 -10.30 14.72
CA GLY A 467 6.25 -10.78 14.55
C GLY A 467 6.42 -11.52 13.23
N PHE A 468 7.59 -11.33 12.59
CA PHE A 468 7.90 -11.95 11.30
C PHE A 468 9.41 -12.19 11.18
N ARG A 469 9.82 -13.45 10.99
CA ARG A 469 11.23 -13.84 10.96
C ARG A 469 11.49 -14.91 9.90
N PRO A 470 11.39 -14.61 8.61
CA PRO A 470 11.79 -15.53 7.56
C PRO A 470 13.32 -15.75 7.60
N VAL A 471 13.74 -17.00 7.48
CA VAL A 471 15.16 -17.37 7.47
C VAL A 471 15.60 -17.54 6.01
N PRO A 472 16.50 -16.68 5.50
CA PRO A 472 16.97 -16.79 4.12
C PRO A 472 17.67 -18.14 3.86
N SER A 473 17.45 -18.70 2.69
CA SER A 473 18.30 -19.80 2.17
C SER A 473 19.61 -19.26 1.59
N THR A 474 20.57 -20.16 1.39
CA THR A 474 21.88 -19.81 0.84
C THR A 474 22.03 -20.39 -0.56
N ALA A 475 22.49 -19.57 -1.50
CA ALA A 475 22.92 -19.97 -2.83
C ALA A 475 24.38 -19.53 -3.05
N ARG A 476 24.99 -19.88 -4.20
CA ARG A 476 26.40 -19.58 -4.46
C ARG A 476 26.60 -19.01 -5.86
N VAL A 477 27.25 -17.87 -5.93
CA VAL A 477 27.79 -17.33 -7.19
C VAL A 477 29.00 -18.14 -7.59
N VAL A 478 29.03 -18.64 -8.82
CA VAL A 478 30.13 -19.38 -9.42
C VAL A 478 30.46 -18.77 -10.78
N GLY A 479 31.71 -18.43 -11.02
CA GLY A 479 32.14 -17.81 -12.28
C GLY A 479 31.39 -16.51 -12.62
N GLY A 480 31.00 -15.75 -11.60
CA GLY A 480 30.24 -14.50 -11.78
C GLY A 480 28.75 -14.70 -12.14
N ARG A 481 28.26 -15.93 -12.02
CA ARG A 481 26.85 -16.29 -12.30
C ARG A 481 26.20 -16.94 -11.08
N LEU A 482 24.89 -16.73 -10.95
CA LEU A 482 24.05 -17.41 -9.97
C LEU A 482 22.82 -17.93 -10.68
N THR A 483 22.60 -19.24 -10.64
CA THR A 483 21.37 -19.86 -11.18
C THR A 483 20.43 -20.22 -10.04
N LEU A 484 19.16 -19.88 -10.20
CA LEU A 484 18.06 -20.11 -9.25
C LEU A 484 16.86 -20.64 -10.00
N SER A 485 16.19 -21.64 -9.46
CA SER A 485 14.83 -21.97 -9.90
C SER A 485 13.84 -21.04 -9.17
N VAL A 486 13.19 -20.16 -9.90
CA VAL A 486 12.17 -19.25 -9.39
C VAL A 486 10.81 -19.91 -9.58
N GLY A 487 10.12 -20.19 -8.49
CA GLY A 487 8.84 -20.92 -8.52
C GLY A 487 7.76 -20.16 -9.32
N ALA A 488 6.74 -20.91 -9.77
CA ALA A 488 5.55 -20.31 -10.35
C ALA A 488 4.94 -19.28 -9.40
N ALA A 489 4.44 -18.17 -9.93
CA ALA A 489 3.79 -17.11 -9.16
C ALA A 489 4.55 -16.81 -7.85
N SER A 490 5.80 -16.42 -7.93
CA SER A 490 6.63 -16.17 -6.74
C SER A 490 7.50 -14.92 -6.89
N ALA A 491 7.98 -14.39 -5.78
CA ALA A 491 8.97 -13.32 -5.80
C ALA A 491 10.20 -13.73 -5.00
N VAL A 492 11.38 -13.36 -5.50
CA VAL A 492 12.67 -13.70 -4.89
C VAL A 492 13.49 -12.44 -4.69
N VAL A 493 14.10 -12.26 -3.52
CA VAL A 493 15.13 -11.25 -3.28
C VAL A 493 16.46 -11.95 -3.00
N VAL A 494 17.44 -11.68 -3.85
CA VAL A 494 18.82 -12.15 -3.73
C VAL A 494 19.67 -11.03 -3.16
N THR A 495 20.49 -11.33 -2.14
CA THR A 495 21.50 -10.41 -1.57
C THR A 495 22.90 -10.99 -1.77
N LEU A 496 23.79 -10.18 -2.36
CA LEU A 496 25.17 -10.51 -2.72
C LEU A 496 26.19 -9.75 -1.86
#